data_d06e6cb2b32642b347689458377870b3
#
_entry.id   d06e6cb2b32642b347689458377870b3
#
_cell.length_a   1.000
_cell.length_b   1.000
_cell.length_c   1.000
_cell.angle_alpha   90.00
_cell.angle_beta   90.00
_cell.angle_gamma   90.00
#
_symmetry.space_group_name_H-M   'P 1'
#
loop_
_entity.id
_entity.type
_entity.pdbx_description
1 polymer ?
#
loop_
_entity_poly.entity_id
_entity_poly.type
_entity_poly.pdbx_seq_one_letter_code
_entity_poly.pdbx_strand_id
1 'polypeptide(L)'
;QLAWRFTPGESLNYVVQQNMVMTMDAAGKQQTIEMNQTMDMRWKITDVDARNGDVNMVQTVERMRMKSEGGPIGAVNYDSASNEVPGTPYGRALAEVFKKLIGQEFGVHMKSTGKIDDVAVPESLVASLKQSGTTGNALDEATLKQLMTQSAITLPEKPIQLNDSWDSVQQVEMAFGTVSVKSRLTYQGIDPGTGHAKIGIVP
;
A
#
# COMPACT_ATOMS: atom_id res chain seq x y z
N GLN A 1 -5.99 2.77 -25.03
CA GLN A 1 -5.68 3.40 -23.73
C GLN A 1 -6.08 2.46 -22.61
N LEU A 2 -5.19 2.23 -21.65
CA LEU A 2 -5.52 1.50 -20.42
C LEU A 2 -6.31 2.40 -19.48
N ALA A 3 -7.28 1.80 -18.81
CA ALA A 3 -8.03 2.47 -17.73
C ALA A 3 -8.49 1.42 -16.73
N TRP A 4 -8.55 1.81 -15.48
CA TRP A 4 -9.29 1.06 -14.47
C TRP A 4 -10.77 1.14 -14.80
N ARG A 5 -11.47 0.02 -14.69
CA ARG A 5 -12.92 -0.05 -14.91
C ARG A 5 -13.56 -0.78 -13.78
N PHE A 6 -14.57 -0.16 -13.21
CA PHE A 6 -15.32 -0.69 -12.07
C PHE A 6 -16.81 -0.67 -12.33
N THR A 7 -17.52 -1.52 -11.62
CA THR A 7 -18.97 -1.55 -11.61
C THR A 7 -19.49 -1.03 -10.27
N PRO A 8 -20.45 -0.09 -10.23
CA PRO A 8 -21.03 0.35 -8.97
C PRO A 8 -21.58 -0.83 -8.16
N GLY A 9 -21.27 -0.87 -6.86
CA GLY A 9 -21.69 -1.91 -5.93
C GLY A 9 -20.82 -3.18 -5.92
N GLU A 10 -19.83 -3.31 -6.83
CA GLU A 10 -18.92 -4.47 -6.78
C GLU A 10 -17.96 -4.40 -5.59
N SER A 11 -17.54 -5.58 -5.14
CA SER A 11 -16.48 -5.73 -4.16
C SER A 11 -15.35 -6.56 -4.75
N LEU A 12 -14.14 -6.02 -4.66
CA LEU A 12 -12.92 -6.64 -5.18
C LEU A 12 -11.99 -6.97 -4.02
N ASN A 13 -11.43 -8.17 -4.03
CA ASN A 13 -10.45 -8.60 -3.05
C ASN A 13 -9.07 -8.64 -3.71
N TYR A 14 -8.12 -7.96 -3.10
CA TYR A 14 -6.74 -7.89 -3.56
C TYR A 14 -5.81 -8.48 -2.52
N VAL A 15 -4.81 -9.18 -3.00
CA VAL A 15 -3.67 -9.59 -2.18
C VAL A 15 -2.45 -8.83 -2.70
N VAL A 16 -1.90 -7.96 -1.86
CA VAL A 16 -0.67 -7.22 -2.17
C VAL A 16 0.48 -7.93 -1.46
N GLN A 17 1.43 -8.42 -2.23
CA GLN A 17 2.67 -9.01 -1.71
C GLN A 17 3.85 -8.11 -2.06
N GLN A 18 4.66 -7.82 -1.06
CA GLN A 18 5.83 -6.96 -1.19
C GLN A 18 7.03 -7.62 -0.54
N ASN A 19 8.09 -7.78 -1.30
CA ASN A 19 9.38 -8.24 -0.81
C ASN A 19 10.38 -7.10 -0.93
N MET A 20 11.01 -6.74 0.16
CA MET A 20 11.94 -5.62 0.22
C MET A 20 13.26 -6.09 0.83
N VAL A 21 14.36 -5.71 0.21
CA VAL A 21 15.70 -5.87 0.76
C VAL A 21 16.32 -4.49 0.86
N MET A 22 16.60 -4.07 2.07
CA MET A 22 17.26 -2.78 2.34
C MET A 22 18.66 -3.04 2.89
N THR A 23 19.62 -2.33 2.35
CA THR A 23 20.98 -2.31 2.88
C THR A 23 21.28 -0.92 3.40
N MET A 24 21.68 -0.82 4.65
CA MET A 24 22.06 0.43 5.31
C MET A 24 23.48 0.33 5.88
N ASP A 25 24.20 1.43 5.83
CA ASP A 25 25.48 1.57 6.51
C ASP A 25 25.24 2.27 7.86
N ALA A 26 25.48 1.57 8.95
CA ALA A 26 25.36 2.10 10.29
C ALA A 26 26.72 1.98 11.00
N ALA A 27 27.33 3.10 11.32
CA ALA A 27 28.63 3.19 12.00
C ALA A 27 29.75 2.37 11.30
N GLY A 28 29.79 2.41 9.94
CA GLY A 28 30.79 1.70 9.14
C GLY A 28 30.55 0.19 9.02
N LYS A 29 29.36 -0.29 9.41
CA LYS A 29 28.93 -1.67 9.22
C LYS A 29 27.71 -1.72 8.32
N GLN A 30 27.84 -2.45 7.24
CA GLN A 30 26.71 -2.73 6.35
C GLN A 30 25.75 -3.71 7.01
N GLN A 31 24.49 -3.34 7.09
CA GLN A 31 23.42 -4.19 7.63
C GLN A 31 22.35 -4.37 6.56
N THR A 32 21.88 -5.58 6.39
CA THR A 32 20.78 -5.88 5.46
C THR A 32 19.53 -6.23 6.26
N ILE A 33 18.41 -5.67 5.84
CA ILE A 33 17.07 -5.97 6.35
C ILE A 33 16.28 -6.58 5.19
N GLU A 34 15.77 -7.77 5.40
CA GLU A 34 14.82 -8.41 4.49
C GLU A 34 13.43 -8.31 5.09
N MET A 35 12.46 -7.84 4.31
CA MET A 35 11.09 -7.69 4.72
C MET A 35 10.15 -8.29 3.67
N ASN A 36 9.29 -9.19 4.12
CA ASN A 36 8.19 -9.75 3.34
C ASN A 36 6.87 -9.30 3.98
N GLN A 37 6.04 -8.61 3.20
CA GLN A 37 4.74 -8.13 3.64
C GLN A 37 3.66 -8.66 2.72
N THR A 38 2.54 -9.06 3.31
CA THR A 38 1.33 -9.43 2.57
C THR A 38 0.13 -8.75 3.20
N MET A 39 -0.66 -8.07 2.40
CA MET A 39 -1.92 -7.42 2.81
C MET A 39 -3.07 -8.00 2.01
N ASP A 40 -4.12 -8.42 2.72
CA ASP A 40 -5.40 -8.76 2.13
C ASP A 40 -6.28 -7.50 2.23
N MET A 41 -6.73 -6.99 1.09
CA MET A 41 -7.48 -5.74 0.99
C MET A 41 -8.81 -5.98 0.29
N ARG A 42 -9.85 -5.29 0.74
CA ARG A 42 -11.14 -5.23 0.05
C ARG A 42 -11.40 -3.80 -0.44
N TRP A 43 -11.81 -3.69 -1.69
CA TRP A 43 -12.28 -2.46 -2.31
C TRP A 43 -13.77 -2.61 -2.61
N LYS A 44 -14.59 -1.79 -1.97
CA LYS A 44 -16.04 -1.74 -2.22
C LYS A 44 -16.33 -0.49 -3.04
N ILE A 45 -16.76 -0.67 -4.27
CA ILE A 45 -17.07 0.42 -5.18
C ILE A 45 -18.43 1.02 -4.80
N THR A 46 -18.45 2.29 -4.45
CA THR A 46 -19.67 2.99 -4.03
C THR A 46 -20.32 3.74 -5.17
N ASP A 47 -19.51 4.33 -6.05
CA ASP A 47 -20.00 5.09 -7.19
C ASP A 47 -18.96 5.15 -8.31
N VAL A 48 -19.42 5.28 -9.56
CA VAL A 48 -18.58 5.45 -10.75
C VAL A 48 -19.15 6.57 -11.59
N ASP A 49 -18.35 7.63 -11.85
CA ASP A 49 -18.78 8.71 -12.74
C ASP A 49 -18.81 8.20 -14.20
N ALA A 50 -20.02 8.14 -14.76
CA ALA A 50 -20.24 7.63 -16.12
C ALA A 50 -19.56 8.46 -17.22
N ARG A 51 -19.13 9.70 -16.94
CA ARG A 51 -18.51 10.60 -17.94
C ARG A 51 -17.02 10.34 -18.12
N ASN A 52 -16.29 10.04 -17.05
CA ASN A 52 -14.83 9.94 -17.04
C ASN A 52 -14.31 8.61 -16.46
N GLY A 53 -15.19 7.82 -15.83
CA GLY A 53 -14.81 6.55 -15.21
C GLY A 53 -14.11 6.70 -13.86
N ASP A 54 -14.12 7.90 -13.27
CA ASP A 54 -13.60 8.12 -11.92
C ASP A 54 -14.48 7.40 -10.90
N VAL A 55 -13.90 6.95 -9.81
CA VAL A 55 -14.57 6.06 -8.86
C VAL A 55 -14.44 6.55 -7.42
N ASN A 56 -15.53 6.45 -6.68
CA ASN A 56 -15.55 6.50 -5.24
C ASN A 56 -15.62 5.07 -4.70
N MET A 57 -14.75 4.75 -3.76
CA MET A 57 -14.70 3.43 -3.15
C MET A 57 -14.37 3.50 -1.67
N VAL A 58 -14.66 2.42 -0.96
CA VAL A 58 -14.19 2.18 0.39
C VAL A 58 -13.13 1.09 0.33
N GLN A 59 -11.93 1.40 0.82
CA GLN A 59 -10.83 0.45 0.95
C GLN A 59 -10.72 0.00 2.40
N THR A 60 -10.57 -1.31 2.61
CA THR A 60 -10.39 -1.91 3.93
C THR A 60 -9.20 -2.87 3.89
N VAL A 61 -8.28 -2.74 4.84
CA VAL A 61 -7.25 -3.76 5.06
C VAL A 61 -7.85 -4.83 5.97
N GLU A 62 -8.03 -6.05 5.46
CA GLU A 62 -8.66 -7.14 6.20
C GLU A 62 -7.66 -7.99 6.98
N ARG A 63 -6.46 -8.16 6.45
CA ARG A 63 -5.37 -8.89 7.11
C ARG A 63 -4.02 -8.34 6.69
N MET A 64 -3.09 -8.34 7.62
CA MET A 64 -1.69 -8.01 7.39
C MET A 64 -0.78 -9.08 7.96
N ARG A 65 0.18 -9.50 7.16
CA ARG A 65 1.25 -10.42 7.55
C ARG A 65 2.58 -9.76 7.22
N MET A 66 3.51 -9.81 8.13
CA MET A 66 4.84 -9.25 7.94
C MET A 66 5.89 -10.15 8.57
N LYS A 67 6.92 -10.46 7.81
CA LYS A 67 8.14 -11.10 8.28
C LYS A 67 9.32 -10.21 7.94
N SER A 68 10.13 -9.88 8.94
CA SER A 68 11.34 -9.10 8.76
C SER A 68 12.49 -9.78 9.49
N GLU A 69 13.67 -9.78 8.88
CA GLU A 69 14.90 -10.34 9.44
C GLU A 69 16.06 -9.38 9.22
N GLY A 70 16.99 -9.34 10.17
CA GLY A 70 18.21 -8.53 10.09
C GLY A 70 18.06 -7.10 10.61
N GLY A 71 19.16 -6.36 10.54
CA GLY A 71 19.25 -4.97 10.95
C GLY A 71 19.01 -4.71 12.45
N PRO A 72 18.92 -3.42 12.85
CA PRO A 72 18.79 -3.03 14.24
C PRO A 72 17.40 -3.28 14.84
N ILE A 73 16.40 -3.51 14.00
CA ILE A 73 15.01 -3.77 14.44
C ILE A 73 14.78 -5.23 14.87
N GLY A 74 15.73 -6.12 14.54
CA GLY A 74 15.65 -7.55 14.82
C GLY A 74 14.58 -8.28 13.98
N ALA A 75 14.39 -9.56 14.30
CA ALA A 75 13.37 -10.37 13.63
C ALA A 75 11.98 -9.98 14.10
N VAL A 76 11.08 -9.73 13.14
CA VAL A 76 9.66 -9.50 13.39
C VAL A 76 8.87 -10.54 12.61
N ASN A 77 7.97 -11.22 13.28
CA ASN A 77 6.95 -12.07 12.67
C ASN A 77 5.59 -11.61 13.19
N TYR A 78 4.72 -11.17 12.29
CA TYR A 78 3.41 -10.64 12.62
C TYR A 78 2.35 -11.17 11.65
N ASP A 79 1.23 -11.59 12.21
CA ASP A 79 0.02 -11.92 11.45
C ASP A 79 -1.18 -11.38 12.24
N SER A 80 -1.92 -10.45 11.65
CA SER A 80 -3.09 -9.84 12.30
C SER A 80 -4.22 -10.82 12.63
N ALA A 81 -4.22 -12.00 12.02
CA ALA A 81 -5.18 -13.07 12.34
C ALA A 81 -4.67 -14.00 13.44
N SER A 82 -3.41 -13.85 13.87
CA SER A 82 -2.82 -14.63 14.97
C SER A 82 -2.90 -13.86 16.28
N ASN A 83 -2.96 -14.59 17.40
CA ASN A 83 -2.81 -14.01 18.74
C ASN A 83 -1.35 -13.92 19.19
N GLU A 84 -0.41 -14.28 18.33
CA GLU A 84 1.01 -14.21 18.64
C GLU A 84 1.49 -12.75 18.71
N VAL A 85 2.19 -12.43 19.79
CA VAL A 85 2.78 -11.11 20.00
C VAL A 85 4.23 -11.14 19.55
N PRO A 86 4.68 -10.20 18.70
CA PRO A 86 6.07 -10.14 18.27
C PRO A 86 7.04 -10.02 19.45
N GLY A 87 8.17 -10.76 19.37
CA GLY A 87 9.14 -10.83 20.46
C GLY A 87 9.91 -9.54 20.72
N THR A 88 10.12 -8.71 19.68
CA THR A 88 10.88 -7.46 19.78
C THR A 88 10.02 -6.28 20.22
N PRO A 89 10.58 -5.27 20.95
CA PRO A 89 9.84 -4.05 21.27
C PRO A 89 9.32 -3.33 20.04
N TYR A 90 10.11 -3.25 18.98
CA TYR A 90 9.71 -2.66 17.70
C TYR A 90 8.55 -3.41 17.06
N GLY A 91 8.64 -4.75 17.00
CA GLY A 91 7.57 -5.58 16.46
C GLY A 91 6.25 -5.43 17.22
N ARG A 92 6.30 -5.30 18.56
CA ARG A 92 5.11 -5.04 19.38
C ARG A 92 4.49 -3.68 19.07
N ALA A 93 5.31 -2.63 18.98
CA ALA A 93 4.81 -1.29 18.65
C ALA A 93 4.14 -1.27 17.26
N LEU A 94 4.75 -1.96 16.30
CA LEU A 94 4.23 -2.08 14.94
C LEU A 94 2.91 -2.89 14.90
N ALA A 95 2.83 -3.98 15.65
CA ALA A 95 1.62 -4.79 15.78
C ALA A 95 0.42 -3.98 16.33
N GLU A 96 0.66 -3.12 17.33
CA GLU A 96 -0.38 -2.24 17.89
C GLU A 96 -0.88 -1.22 16.84
N VAL A 97 -0.01 -0.74 15.97
CA VAL A 97 -0.41 0.15 14.87
C VAL A 97 -1.25 -0.61 13.85
N PHE A 98 -0.78 -1.76 13.38
CA PHE A 98 -1.50 -2.56 12.40
C PHE A 98 -2.87 -3.03 12.91
N LYS A 99 -2.95 -3.41 14.18
CA LYS A 99 -4.22 -3.77 14.82
C LYS A 99 -5.27 -2.67 14.75
N LYS A 100 -4.84 -1.40 14.79
CA LYS A 100 -5.76 -0.26 14.64
C LYS A 100 -6.18 0.00 13.20
N LEU A 101 -5.35 -0.37 12.22
CA LEU A 101 -5.63 -0.21 10.79
C LEU A 101 -6.55 -1.30 10.24
N ILE A 102 -6.47 -2.52 10.79
CA ILE A 102 -7.29 -3.64 10.34
C ILE A 102 -8.78 -3.34 10.55
N GLY A 103 -9.57 -3.57 9.50
CA GLY A 103 -11.02 -3.35 9.50
C GLY A 103 -11.45 -1.89 9.38
N GLN A 104 -10.52 -0.93 9.35
CA GLN A 104 -10.87 0.46 9.13
C GLN A 104 -11.25 0.71 7.68
N GLU A 105 -12.28 1.53 7.47
CA GLU A 105 -12.81 1.89 6.16
C GLU A 105 -12.30 3.25 5.73
N PHE A 106 -11.46 3.27 4.69
CA PHE A 106 -10.93 4.49 4.09
C PHE A 106 -11.75 4.85 2.87
N GLY A 107 -12.34 6.04 2.85
CA GLY A 107 -12.95 6.58 1.64
C GLY A 107 -11.87 6.99 0.65
N VAL A 108 -11.98 6.57 -0.60
CA VAL A 108 -10.99 6.88 -1.64
C VAL A 108 -11.68 7.34 -2.89
N HIS A 109 -11.23 8.48 -3.43
CA HIS A 109 -11.56 8.93 -4.77
C HIS A 109 -10.37 8.65 -5.71
N MET A 110 -10.62 7.87 -6.76
CA MET A 110 -9.60 7.45 -7.71
C MET A 110 -10.04 7.74 -9.15
N LYS A 111 -9.15 8.32 -9.92
CA LYS A 111 -9.34 8.53 -11.35
C LYS A 111 -9.28 7.23 -12.13
N SER A 112 -9.88 7.18 -13.29
CA SER A 112 -9.82 6.04 -14.19
C SER A 112 -8.38 5.66 -14.61
N THR A 113 -7.43 6.57 -14.45
CA THR A 113 -5.99 6.30 -14.60
C THR A 113 -5.38 5.57 -13.42
N GLY A 114 -6.09 5.39 -12.31
CA GLY A 114 -5.55 4.83 -11.06
C GLY A 114 -4.95 5.87 -10.12
N LYS A 115 -4.89 7.14 -10.51
CA LYS A 115 -4.42 8.20 -9.62
C LYS A 115 -5.45 8.43 -8.51
N ILE A 116 -5.04 8.24 -7.28
CA ILE A 116 -5.82 8.61 -6.10
C ILE A 116 -5.58 10.09 -5.82
N ASP A 117 -6.61 10.89 -5.76
CA ASP A 117 -6.54 12.34 -5.53
C ASP A 117 -7.24 12.80 -4.24
N ASP A 118 -8.04 11.93 -3.62
CA ASP A 118 -8.56 12.18 -2.28
C ASP A 118 -8.64 10.89 -1.45
N VAL A 119 -8.35 11.02 -0.16
CA VAL A 119 -8.46 9.94 0.83
C VAL A 119 -9.09 10.49 2.11
N ALA A 120 -10.24 9.94 2.47
CA ALA A 120 -10.89 10.20 3.76
C ALA A 120 -10.43 9.15 4.79
N VAL A 121 -9.69 9.60 5.80
CA VAL A 121 -9.25 8.76 6.92
C VAL A 121 -10.30 8.78 8.02
N PRO A 122 -10.70 7.63 8.60
CA PRO A 122 -11.66 7.60 9.70
C PRO A 122 -11.20 8.43 10.91
N GLU A 123 -12.04 9.34 11.40
CA GLU A 123 -11.71 10.20 12.55
C GLU A 123 -11.38 9.38 13.81
N SER A 124 -12.08 8.25 14.01
CA SER A 124 -11.81 7.31 15.11
C SER A 124 -10.39 6.76 15.08
N LEU A 125 -9.87 6.48 13.90
CA LEU A 125 -8.50 6.02 13.71
C LEU A 125 -7.52 7.12 14.07
N VAL A 126 -7.71 8.33 13.54
CA VAL A 126 -6.86 9.50 13.84
C VAL A 126 -6.82 9.76 15.35
N ALA A 127 -7.97 9.75 16.02
CA ALA A 127 -8.06 9.92 17.47
C ALA A 127 -7.30 8.83 18.23
N SER A 128 -7.46 7.57 17.82
CA SER A 128 -6.81 6.42 18.49
C SER A 128 -5.29 6.41 18.33
N LEU A 129 -4.78 6.89 17.20
CA LEU A 129 -3.33 7.01 16.97
C LEU A 129 -2.72 8.12 17.81
N LYS A 130 -3.40 9.27 17.93
CA LYS A 130 -2.97 10.37 18.80
C LYS A 130 -2.88 9.97 20.28
N GLN A 131 -3.83 9.17 20.76
CA GLN A 131 -3.86 8.73 22.19
C GLN A 131 -2.75 7.74 22.54
N SER A 132 -2.24 6.98 21.59
CA SER A 132 -1.28 5.91 21.91
C SER A 132 0.12 6.39 22.25
N GLY A 133 0.47 7.65 22.00
CA GLY A 133 1.80 8.20 22.33
C GLY A 133 3.01 7.41 21.78
N THR A 134 2.75 6.31 21.10
CA THR A 134 3.71 5.23 20.85
C THR A 134 4.60 5.51 19.64
N THR A 135 4.24 6.47 18.82
CA THR A 135 5.01 6.82 17.63
C THR A 135 4.96 8.32 17.46
N GLY A 136 5.99 9.00 17.92
CA GLY A 136 6.15 10.40 17.54
C GLY A 136 5.83 10.54 16.05
N ASN A 137 4.92 11.39 15.67
CA ASN A 137 4.47 11.85 14.33
C ASN A 137 4.55 10.89 13.12
N ALA A 138 4.97 9.63 13.30
CA ALA A 138 5.28 8.70 12.19
C ALA A 138 4.03 8.12 11.51
N LEU A 139 2.83 8.24 12.10
CA LEU A 139 1.56 7.80 11.52
C LEU A 139 0.46 8.79 11.87
N ASP A 140 0.59 10.00 11.39
CA ASP A 140 -0.49 10.98 11.43
C ASP A 140 -1.45 10.79 10.22
N GLU A 141 -2.51 11.58 10.19
CA GLU A 141 -3.49 11.56 9.11
C GLU A 141 -2.85 11.84 7.74
N ALA A 142 -1.87 12.74 7.67
CA ALA A 142 -1.19 13.09 6.43
C ALA A 142 -0.38 11.90 5.89
N THR A 143 0.35 11.20 6.75
CA THR A 143 1.11 10.00 6.40
C THR A 143 0.18 8.87 5.95
N LEU A 144 -0.96 8.66 6.62
CA LEU A 144 -1.96 7.66 6.20
C LEU A 144 -2.54 8.00 4.83
N LYS A 145 -2.91 9.25 4.57
CA LYS A 145 -3.37 9.72 3.25
C LYS A 145 -2.31 9.48 2.19
N GLN A 146 -1.06 9.80 2.48
CA GLN A 146 0.06 9.59 1.56
C GLN A 146 0.26 8.12 1.24
N LEU A 147 0.25 7.22 2.23
CA LEU A 147 0.37 5.77 2.02
C LEU A 147 -0.78 5.23 1.16
N MET A 148 -2.01 5.65 1.44
CA MET A 148 -3.17 5.23 0.65
C MET A 148 -3.13 5.77 -0.78
N THR A 149 -2.70 7.02 -0.97
CA THR A 149 -2.55 7.64 -2.30
C THR A 149 -1.56 6.88 -3.18
N GLN A 150 -0.57 6.23 -2.57
CA GLN A 150 0.45 5.46 -3.28
C GLN A 150 0.07 3.98 -3.47
N SER A 151 -1.09 3.53 -2.99
CA SER A 151 -1.50 2.12 -3.01
C SER A 151 -1.90 1.61 -4.40
N ALA A 152 -2.24 2.48 -5.33
CA ALA A 152 -2.71 2.11 -6.67
C ALA A 152 -1.66 2.35 -7.77
N ILE A 153 -1.70 1.50 -8.79
CA ILE A 153 -0.88 1.66 -9.99
C ILE A 153 -1.49 2.78 -10.84
N THR A 154 -0.69 3.82 -11.13
CA THR A 154 -1.08 4.87 -12.05
C THR A 154 -0.74 4.47 -13.48
N LEU A 155 -1.76 4.46 -14.34
CA LEU A 155 -1.67 4.13 -15.76
C LEU A 155 -1.33 5.38 -16.58
N PRO A 156 -0.64 5.24 -17.72
CA PRO A 156 -0.34 6.36 -18.60
C PRO A 156 -1.60 6.90 -19.26
N GLU A 157 -1.69 8.23 -19.36
CA GLU A 157 -2.82 8.91 -20.03
C GLU A 157 -2.81 8.72 -21.56
N LYS A 158 -1.65 8.37 -22.12
CA LYS A 158 -1.48 8.13 -23.56
C LYS A 158 -1.77 6.67 -23.91
N PRO A 159 -2.27 6.40 -25.12
CA PRO A 159 -2.35 5.03 -25.64
C PRO A 159 -0.98 4.38 -25.58
N ILE A 160 -0.92 3.12 -25.16
CA ILE A 160 0.29 2.33 -25.11
C ILE A 160 0.12 1.04 -25.93
N GLN A 161 1.24 0.51 -26.41
CA GLN A 161 1.33 -0.74 -27.16
C GLN A 161 1.95 -1.84 -26.29
N LEU A 162 1.88 -3.07 -26.78
CA LEU A 162 2.52 -4.21 -26.12
C LEU A 162 4.02 -3.93 -25.92
N ASN A 163 4.52 -4.20 -24.73
CA ASN A 163 5.88 -3.94 -24.27
C ASN A 163 6.27 -2.46 -24.05
N ASP A 164 5.33 -1.52 -24.21
CA ASP A 164 5.57 -0.16 -23.76
C ASP A 164 5.75 -0.11 -22.26
N SER A 165 6.65 0.77 -21.82
CA SER A 165 6.96 0.94 -20.39
C SER A 165 6.83 2.39 -19.97
N TRP A 166 6.52 2.59 -18.69
CA TRP A 166 6.51 3.90 -18.05
C TRP A 166 7.10 3.79 -16.65
N ASP A 167 7.61 4.90 -16.13
CA ASP A 167 8.19 4.95 -14.80
C ASP A 167 7.16 5.52 -13.81
N SER A 168 7.13 4.94 -12.61
CA SER A 168 6.42 5.45 -11.45
C SER A 168 7.43 5.78 -10.36
N VAL A 169 7.30 6.94 -9.74
CA VAL A 169 8.14 7.35 -8.61
C VAL A 169 7.24 7.58 -7.42
N GLN A 170 7.50 6.87 -6.34
CA GLN A 170 6.82 7.02 -5.06
C GLN A 170 7.80 7.49 -4.02
N GLN A 171 7.39 8.44 -3.18
CA GLN A 171 8.18 8.91 -2.05
C GLN A 171 7.49 8.50 -0.77
N VAL A 172 8.22 7.82 0.10
CA VAL A 172 7.72 7.37 1.41
C VAL A 172 8.54 8.04 2.50
N GLU A 173 7.87 8.83 3.32
CA GLU A 173 8.47 9.41 4.52
C GLU A 173 8.59 8.32 5.60
N MET A 174 9.80 8.13 6.08
CA MET A 174 10.10 7.20 7.17
C MET A 174 10.75 7.95 8.33
N ALA A 175 10.75 7.38 9.53
CA ALA A 175 11.34 8.00 10.72
C ALA A 175 12.84 8.39 10.57
N PHE A 176 13.54 7.78 9.59
CA PHE A 176 14.94 8.01 9.30
C PHE A 176 15.20 8.79 8.00
N GLY A 177 14.14 9.28 7.32
CA GLY A 177 14.24 10.08 6.08
C GLY A 177 13.26 9.66 5.00
N THR A 178 13.32 10.35 3.86
CA THR A 178 12.48 10.07 2.69
C THR A 178 13.09 8.97 1.83
N VAL A 179 12.36 7.92 1.59
CA VAL A 179 12.72 6.84 0.64
C VAL A 179 12.01 7.09 -0.68
N SER A 180 12.76 7.16 -1.77
CA SER A 180 12.20 7.25 -3.13
C SER A 180 12.27 5.89 -3.81
N VAL A 181 11.11 5.33 -4.12
CA VAL A 181 10.99 4.07 -4.86
C VAL A 181 10.65 4.40 -6.31
N LYS A 182 11.55 4.02 -7.22
CA LYS A 182 11.30 4.11 -8.66
C LYS A 182 10.95 2.73 -9.17
N SER A 183 9.82 2.63 -9.83
CA SER A 183 9.37 1.38 -10.44
C SER A 183 9.17 1.58 -11.94
N ARG A 184 9.64 0.62 -12.73
CA ARG A 184 9.34 0.55 -14.16
C ARG A 184 8.20 -0.41 -14.38
N LEU A 185 7.13 0.09 -14.98
CA LEU A 185 5.95 -0.68 -15.32
C LEU A 185 5.97 -0.98 -16.81
N THR A 186 5.62 -2.21 -17.20
CA THR A 186 5.61 -2.64 -18.61
C THR A 186 4.29 -3.32 -18.92
N TYR A 187 3.62 -2.88 -19.98
CA TYR A 187 2.40 -3.52 -20.45
C TYR A 187 2.74 -4.82 -21.18
N GLN A 188 2.28 -5.95 -20.63
CA GLN A 188 2.54 -7.30 -21.13
C GLN A 188 1.38 -7.90 -21.95
N GLY A 189 0.38 -7.08 -22.29
CA GLY A 189 -0.79 -7.54 -23.03
C GLY A 189 -1.99 -7.82 -22.16
N ILE A 190 -2.97 -8.52 -22.74
CA ILE A 190 -4.19 -8.94 -22.06
C ILE A 190 -4.03 -10.40 -21.62
N ASP A 191 -4.34 -10.69 -20.37
CA ASP A 191 -4.43 -12.05 -19.87
C ASP A 191 -5.64 -12.76 -20.52
N PRO A 192 -5.44 -13.87 -21.25
CA PRO A 192 -6.52 -14.52 -21.99
C PRO A 192 -7.55 -15.20 -21.08
N GLY A 193 -7.18 -15.52 -19.84
CA GLY A 193 -8.06 -16.17 -18.88
C GLY A 193 -9.01 -15.20 -18.17
N THR A 194 -8.54 -13.97 -17.93
CA THR A 194 -9.31 -12.96 -17.18
C THR A 194 -9.80 -11.79 -18.04
N GLY A 195 -9.22 -11.58 -19.22
CA GLY A 195 -9.48 -10.41 -20.06
C GLY A 195 -8.87 -9.11 -19.51
N HIS A 196 -8.09 -9.17 -18.45
CA HIS A 196 -7.48 -8.01 -17.82
C HIS A 196 -6.08 -7.69 -18.39
N ALA A 197 -5.70 -6.42 -18.31
CA ALA A 197 -4.35 -6.01 -18.68
C ALA A 197 -3.33 -6.57 -17.67
N LYS A 198 -2.27 -7.17 -18.20
CA LYS A 198 -1.12 -7.64 -17.42
C LYS A 198 -0.02 -6.60 -17.43
N ILE A 199 0.41 -6.18 -16.26
CA ILE A 199 1.46 -5.17 -16.07
C ILE A 199 2.59 -5.81 -15.25
N GLY A 200 3.77 -5.85 -15.83
CA GLY A 200 4.99 -6.21 -15.10
C GLY A 200 5.52 -4.98 -14.35
N ILE A 201 5.99 -5.16 -13.12
CA ILE A 201 6.56 -4.11 -12.29
C ILE A 201 7.96 -4.55 -11.86
N VAL A 202 8.94 -3.66 -12.09
CA VAL A 202 10.32 -3.82 -11.63
C VAL A 202 10.68 -2.57 -10.83
N PRO A 203 10.96 -2.69 -9.53
CA PRO A 203 11.37 -1.59 -8.66
C PRO A 203 12.80 -1.10 -8.97
#